data_2c77912be0d7b9a35d19e298d9c3ef11
#
_entry.id   2c77912be0d7b9a35d19e298d9c3ef11
#
_cell.length_a   1.000
_cell.length_b   1.000
_cell.length_c   1.000
_cell.angle_alpha   90.00
_cell.angle_beta   90.00
_cell.angle_gamma   90.00
#
_symmetry.space_group_name_H-M   'P 1'
#
loop_
_entity.id
_entity.type
_entity.pdbx_description
1 polymer ?
#
loop_
_entity_poly.entity_id
_entity_poly.type
_entity_poly.pdbx_seq_one_letter_code
_entity_poly.pdbx_strand_id
1 'polypeptide(L)'
;MNNFRTETWCGHDIRFVEINGEWWAILKDICDALNLHTFKISQRLDPSMLERVAVETESSVPSKYDSKDIILSKYNNNYGDDSKAERSSFTKTVYMLAVNELGIYEAIFASRKLEARKFRMWAGTVMQKLRKNVGLEGYEVMRMTEPKIQEEIDWILDSLYWDEERGCVMQSITVAGGDTDQVPFE
;
A
#
# COMPACT_ATOMS: atom_id res chain seq x y z
N MET A 1 -1.23 13.11 16.13
CA MET A 1 -1.06 13.58 14.73
C MET A 1 -0.56 12.39 13.95
N ASN A 2 -1.19 12.04 12.85
CA ASN A 2 -0.70 10.95 12.00
C ASN A 2 0.53 11.46 11.23
N ASN A 3 1.60 10.65 11.21
CA ASN A 3 2.75 10.92 10.38
C ASN A 3 2.39 10.63 8.92
N PHE A 4 2.74 11.53 8.01
CA PHE A 4 2.55 11.36 6.58
C PHE A 4 3.91 11.31 5.87
N ARG A 5 4.00 10.46 4.86
CA ARG A 5 5.14 10.34 3.96
C ARG A 5 4.65 10.24 2.53
N THR A 6 5.36 10.83 1.59
CA THR A 6 5.06 10.71 0.15
C THR A 6 6.22 10.05 -0.55
N GLU A 7 5.92 9.02 -1.35
CA GLU A 7 6.90 8.31 -2.19
C GLU A 7 6.45 8.40 -3.65
N THR A 8 7.41 8.60 -4.54
CA THR A 8 7.13 8.66 -5.99
C THR A 8 7.37 7.32 -6.64
N TRP A 9 6.35 6.76 -7.28
CA TRP A 9 6.44 5.51 -8.05
C TRP A 9 5.98 5.74 -9.49
N CYS A 10 6.84 5.47 -10.47
CA CYS A 10 6.54 5.62 -11.92
C CYS A 10 5.92 6.99 -12.29
N GLY A 11 6.37 8.07 -11.64
CA GLY A 11 5.86 9.43 -11.86
C GLY A 11 4.53 9.75 -11.16
N HIS A 12 4.06 8.87 -10.27
CA HIS A 12 2.90 9.09 -9.41
C HIS A 12 3.35 9.24 -7.96
N ASP A 13 2.85 10.28 -7.30
CA ASP A 13 3.09 10.47 -5.87
C ASP A 13 2.05 9.69 -5.07
N ILE A 14 2.54 8.83 -4.19
CA ILE A 14 1.74 7.98 -3.32
C ILE A 14 1.96 8.44 -1.88
N ARG A 15 0.89 8.85 -1.23
CA ARG A 15 0.91 9.25 0.17
C ARG A 15 0.72 8.06 1.07
N PHE A 16 1.52 8.01 2.11
CA PHE A 16 1.44 7.02 3.18
C PHE A 16 1.11 7.71 4.49
N VAL A 17 0.42 7.02 5.35
CA VAL A 17 0.07 7.44 6.70
C VAL A 17 0.47 6.34 7.68
N GLU A 18 1.07 6.71 8.79
CA GLU A 18 1.43 5.76 9.85
C GLU A 18 0.21 5.49 10.74
N ILE A 19 -0.18 4.21 10.86
CA ILE A 19 -1.29 3.73 11.69
C ILE A 19 -0.75 2.59 12.56
N ASN A 20 -0.76 2.75 13.87
CA ASN A 20 -0.29 1.74 14.84
C ASN A 20 1.15 1.23 14.59
N GLY A 21 2.02 2.08 14.05
CA GLY A 21 3.41 1.72 13.74
C GLY A 21 3.62 1.08 12.36
N GLU A 22 2.57 0.96 11.56
CA GLU A 22 2.61 0.44 10.18
C GLU A 22 2.29 1.54 9.16
N TRP A 23 2.91 1.47 7.98
CA TRP A 23 2.67 2.40 6.89
C TRP A 23 1.52 1.92 6.00
N TRP A 24 0.47 2.74 5.92
CA TRP A 24 -0.71 2.51 5.09
C TRP A 24 -0.73 3.50 3.93
N ALA A 25 -0.98 3.05 2.72
CA ALA A 25 -1.04 3.92 1.55
C ALA A 25 -2.45 4.49 1.34
N ILE A 26 -2.56 5.71 0.81
CA ILE A 26 -3.86 6.25 0.38
C ILE A 26 -4.35 5.46 -0.84
N LEU A 27 -5.47 4.76 -0.69
CA LEU A 27 -6.02 3.86 -1.70
C LEU A 27 -6.26 4.56 -3.04
N LYS A 28 -6.67 5.82 -3.02
CA LYS A 28 -6.88 6.61 -4.24
C LYS A 28 -5.58 6.76 -5.02
N ASP A 29 -4.49 7.07 -4.36
CA ASP A 29 -3.19 7.29 -5.01
C ASP A 29 -2.67 5.99 -5.65
N ILE A 30 -2.80 4.85 -4.93
CA ILE A 30 -2.50 3.52 -5.47
C ILE A 30 -3.35 3.21 -6.70
N CYS A 31 -4.66 3.47 -6.65
CA CYS A 31 -5.56 3.20 -7.76
C CYS A 31 -5.25 4.09 -8.97
N ASP A 32 -4.96 5.37 -8.77
CA ASP A 32 -4.56 6.29 -9.84
C ASP A 32 -3.24 5.83 -10.46
N ALA A 33 -2.25 5.46 -9.65
CA ALA A 33 -0.96 4.94 -10.11
C ALA A 33 -1.09 3.63 -10.89
N LEU A 34 -1.99 2.74 -10.51
CA LEU A 34 -2.24 1.44 -11.14
C LEU A 34 -3.31 1.46 -12.24
N ASN A 35 -3.91 2.63 -12.54
CA ASN A 35 -5.03 2.80 -13.47
C ASN A 35 -6.23 1.90 -13.11
N LEU A 36 -6.64 1.97 -11.85
CA LEU A 36 -7.73 1.20 -11.28
C LEU A 36 -8.87 2.12 -10.79
N HIS A 37 -10.06 1.56 -10.70
CA HIS A 37 -11.21 2.23 -10.10
C HIS A 37 -11.22 2.05 -8.59
N THR A 38 -11.00 3.11 -7.81
CA THR A 38 -10.94 3.09 -6.34
C THR A 38 -12.14 2.38 -5.71
N PHE A 39 -13.36 2.70 -6.15
CA PHE A 39 -14.58 2.07 -5.66
C PHE A 39 -14.62 0.55 -5.89
N LYS A 40 -14.19 0.07 -7.08
CA LYS A 40 -14.16 -1.38 -7.37
C LYS A 40 -13.12 -2.11 -6.54
N ILE A 41 -11.99 -1.48 -6.30
CA ILE A 41 -10.93 -2.07 -5.47
C ILE A 41 -11.39 -2.10 -4.01
N SER A 42 -11.92 -1.00 -3.46
CA SER A 42 -12.37 -0.97 -2.07
C SER A 42 -13.47 -1.99 -1.75
N GLN A 43 -14.30 -2.38 -2.74
CA GLN A 43 -15.30 -3.44 -2.55
C GLN A 43 -14.72 -4.86 -2.57
N ARG A 44 -13.53 -5.05 -3.15
CA ARG A 44 -12.86 -6.36 -3.21
C ARG A 44 -11.99 -6.64 -2.00
N LEU A 45 -11.46 -5.58 -1.40
CA LEU A 45 -10.56 -5.68 -0.26
C LEU A 45 -11.35 -6.10 0.99
N ASP A 46 -10.72 -6.95 1.81
CA ASP A 46 -11.25 -7.25 3.12
C ASP A 46 -11.31 -5.97 3.97
N PRO A 47 -12.36 -5.76 4.78
CA PRO A 47 -12.48 -4.59 5.65
C PRO A 47 -11.27 -4.37 6.57
N SER A 48 -10.57 -5.43 6.98
CA SER A 48 -9.34 -5.35 7.80
C SER A 48 -8.16 -4.72 7.07
N MET A 49 -8.20 -4.67 5.74
CA MET A 49 -7.16 -4.05 4.89
C MET A 49 -7.41 -2.55 4.67
N LEU A 50 -8.53 -2.00 5.18
CA LEU A 50 -8.98 -0.63 4.93
C LEU A 50 -9.13 0.15 6.23
N GLU A 51 -8.63 1.38 6.25
CA GLU A 51 -8.84 2.32 7.36
C GLU A 51 -9.24 3.69 6.82
N ARG A 52 -10.08 4.42 7.56
CA ARG A 52 -10.50 5.77 7.19
C ARG A 52 -9.65 6.81 7.92
N VAL A 53 -8.89 7.60 7.18
CA VAL A 53 -7.94 8.58 7.71
C VAL A 53 -8.32 10.00 7.31
N ALA A 54 -8.07 10.95 8.21
CA ALA A 54 -8.19 12.37 7.94
C ALA A 54 -6.90 12.88 7.30
N VAL A 55 -6.99 13.46 6.11
CA VAL A 55 -5.87 14.04 5.37
C VAL A 55 -6.12 15.54 5.23
N GLU A 56 -5.16 16.33 5.67
CA GLU A 56 -5.19 17.78 5.45
C GLU A 56 -4.68 18.09 4.04
N THR A 57 -5.50 18.75 3.25
CA THR A 57 -5.14 19.18 1.89
C THR A 57 -5.14 20.70 1.83
N GLU A 58 -4.06 21.28 1.35
CA GLU A 58 -4.03 22.71 1.03
C GLU A 58 -4.84 22.95 -0.24
N SER A 59 -5.91 23.72 -0.13
CA SER A 59 -6.70 24.13 -1.27
C SER A 59 -6.41 25.58 -1.60
N SER A 60 -5.80 25.83 -2.73
CA SER A 60 -5.51 27.18 -3.23
C SER A 60 -6.68 27.83 -3.99
N VAL A 61 -7.83 27.16 -4.04
CA VAL A 61 -9.04 27.68 -4.74
C VAL A 61 -10.23 27.53 -3.82
N PRO A 62 -10.98 28.59 -3.49
CA PRO A 62 -12.24 28.46 -2.76
C PRO A 62 -13.20 27.61 -3.62
N SER A 63 -13.72 26.53 -3.02
CA SER A 63 -14.72 25.68 -3.64
C SER A 63 -15.93 26.56 -4.03
N LYS A 64 -16.28 26.59 -5.31
CA LYS A 64 -17.44 27.34 -5.85
C LYS A 64 -18.80 26.82 -5.35
N TYR A 65 -18.84 25.97 -4.36
CA TYR A 65 -20.04 25.27 -3.90
C TYR A 65 -20.28 25.32 -2.38
N ASP A 66 -19.90 26.38 -1.69
CA ASP A 66 -20.50 26.65 -0.39
C ASP A 66 -21.68 27.60 -0.58
N SER A 67 -22.86 27.00 -0.71
CA SER A 67 -24.14 27.69 -1.00
C SER A 67 -24.61 28.62 0.11
N LYS A 68 -23.87 28.81 1.19
CA LYS A 68 -24.22 29.73 2.28
C LYS A 68 -23.55 31.10 2.19
N ASP A 69 -22.42 31.23 1.52
CA ASP A 69 -21.71 32.52 1.41
C ASP A 69 -22.11 33.36 0.19
N ILE A 70 -22.85 32.77 -0.75
CA ILE A 70 -23.32 33.46 -1.97
C ILE A 70 -24.42 34.48 -1.67
N ILE A 71 -25.10 34.38 -0.54
CA ILE A 71 -26.20 35.30 -0.21
C ILE A 71 -25.68 36.61 0.40
N LEU A 72 -24.51 36.63 1.02
CA LEU A 72 -23.95 37.84 1.64
C LEU A 72 -23.13 38.73 0.69
N SER A 73 -22.59 38.18 -0.42
CA SER A 73 -21.77 38.97 -1.37
C SER A 73 -22.59 39.76 -2.39
N LYS A 74 -23.93 39.54 -2.50
CA LYS A 74 -24.81 40.28 -3.44
C LYS A 74 -25.25 41.63 -2.94
N TYR A 75 -24.97 42.01 -1.72
CA TYR A 75 -25.47 43.26 -1.14
C TYR A 75 -24.45 44.35 -0.88
N ASN A 76 -23.15 44.14 -1.15
CA ASN A 76 -22.13 45.16 -1.03
C ASN A 76 -21.45 45.49 -2.37
N ASN A 77 -22.23 46.25 -3.20
CA ASN A 77 -21.62 47.02 -4.27
C ASN A 77 -21.04 48.31 -3.65
N ASN A 78 -19.77 48.36 -3.30
CA ASN A 78 -19.02 49.60 -3.21
C ASN A 78 -17.67 49.43 -3.90
N TYR A 79 -17.48 50.31 -4.85
CA TYR A 79 -16.29 50.56 -5.64
C TYR A 79 -15.11 50.89 -4.75
N GLY A 80 -13.93 50.38 -5.10
CA GLY A 80 -12.66 51.00 -4.80
C GLY A 80 -11.69 50.08 -4.08
N ASP A 81 -10.67 49.85 -4.79
CA ASP A 81 -9.25 49.77 -4.40
C ASP A 81 -8.55 48.43 -4.71
N ASP A 82 -7.56 48.63 -5.59
CA ASP A 82 -6.53 47.62 -5.94
C ASP A 82 -5.66 47.28 -4.71
N SER A 83 -6.13 46.43 -3.85
CA SER A 83 -5.31 45.77 -2.83
C SER A 83 -5.19 44.28 -3.15
N LYS A 84 -3.92 43.87 -3.33
CA LYS A 84 -3.45 42.50 -3.51
C LYS A 84 -4.23 41.56 -2.59
N ALA A 85 -5.13 40.75 -3.18
CA ALA A 85 -5.78 39.68 -2.46
C ALA A 85 -4.69 38.71 -1.98
N GLU A 86 -4.36 38.75 -0.70
CA GLU A 86 -3.59 37.72 -0.04
C GLU A 86 -4.34 36.42 -0.21
N ARG A 87 -3.71 35.48 -0.94
CA ARG A 87 -4.21 34.13 -1.08
C ARG A 87 -4.11 33.45 0.28
N SER A 88 -5.15 33.52 1.09
CA SER A 88 -5.23 32.71 2.29
C SER A 88 -5.37 31.24 1.86
N SER A 89 -4.37 30.44 2.16
CA SER A 89 -4.45 29.00 2.02
C SER A 89 -5.39 28.46 3.09
N PHE A 90 -6.51 27.88 2.67
CA PHE A 90 -7.41 27.19 3.58
C PHE A 90 -7.01 25.71 3.64
N THR A 91 -6.69 25.23 4.82
CA THR A 91 -6.50 23.79 5.06
C THR A 91 -7.87 23.13 5.18
N LYS A 92 -8.16 22.20 4.28
CA LYS A 92 -9.38 21.40 4.31
C LYS A 92 -9.05 19.98 4.74
N THR A 93 -9.69 19.49 5.78
CA THR A 93 -9.62 18.09 6.16
C THR A 93 -10.54 17.26 5.29
N VAL A 94 -9.98 16.28 4.60
CA VAL A 94 -10.72 15.33 3.75
C VAL A 94 -10.50 13.92 4.32
N TYR A 95 -11.60 13.17 4.46
CA TYR A 95 -11.49 11.76 4.85
C TYR A 95 -11.21 10.89 3.62
N MET A 96 -10.15 10.10 3.68
CA MET A 96 -9.73 9.20 2.61
C MET A 96 -9.60 7.77 3.16
N LEU A 97 -9.71 6.78 2.26
CA LEU A 97 -9.39 5.39 2.60
C LEU A 97 -7.89 5.18 2.47
N ALA A 98 -7.28 4.66 3.51
CA ALA A 98 -5.95 4.09 3.50
C ALA A 98 -6.05 2.56 3.39
N VAL A 99 -5.02 1.94 2.85
CA VAL A 99 -4.92 0.51 2.62
C VAL A 99 -3.58 0.01 3.14
N ASN A 100 -3.59 -1.13 3.85
CA ASN A 100 -2.38 -1.77 4.36
C ASN A 100 -1.58 -2.48 3.25
N GLU A 101 -0.45 -3.06 3.60
CA GLU A 101 0.45 -3.72 2.65
C GLU A 101 -0.24 -4.85 1.87
N LEU A 102 -1.04 -5.70 2.52
CA LEU A 102 -1.77 -6.77 1.85
C LEU A 102 -2.76 -6.23 0.81
N GLY A 103 -3.47 -5.18 1.14
CA GLY A 103 -4.38 -4.52 0.21
C GLY A 103 -3.65 -3.84 -0.96
N ILE A 104 -2.40 -3.37 -0.77
CA ILE A 104 -1.56 -2.89 -1.88
C ILE A 104 -1.24 -4.05 -2.83
N TYR A 105 -0.87 -5.24 -2.33
CA TYR A 105 -0.62 -6.42 -3.16
C TYR A 105 -1.87 -6.83 -3.95
N GLU A 106 -3.04 -6.85 -3.31
CA GLU A 106 -4.32 -7.12 -3.98
C GLU A 106 -4.61 -6.14 -5.12
N ALA A 107 -4.33 -4.84 -4.92
CA ALA A 107 -4.48 -3.83 -5.96
C ALA A 107 -3.48 -4.05 -7.12
N ILE A 108 -2.22 -4.39 -6.82
CA ILE A 108 -1.21 -4.72 -7.83
C ILE A 108 -1.64 -5.95 -8.64
N PHE A 109 -2.17 -6.99 -7.98
CA PHE A 109 -2.64 -8.21 -8.66
C PHE A 109 -3.85 -7.95 -9.55
N ALA A 110 -4.68 -6.98 -9.23
CA ALA A 110 -5.82 -6.57 -10.04
C ALA A 110 -5.44 -5.71 -11.26
N SER A 111 -4.27 -5.06 -11.25
CA SER A 111 -3.84 -4.14 -12.30
C SER A 111 -3.37 -4.85 -13.57
N ARG A 112 -3.62 -4.22 -14.73
CA ARG A 112 -3.14 -4.68 -16.05
C ARG A 112 -1.88 -3.95 -16.50
N LYS A 113 -1.34 -3.00 -15.71
CA LYS A 113 -0.10 -2.29 -16.04
C LYS A 113 1.07 -3.25 -16.19
N LEU A 114 2.04 -2.87 -17.02
CA LEU A 114 3.23 -3.69 -17.31
C LEU A 114 4.06 -3.97 -16.05
N GLU A 115 4.23 -2.95 -15.21
CA GLU A 115 4.97 -3.02 -13.96
C GLU A 115 4.32 -4.01 -12.98
N ALA A 116 3.00 -3.93 -12.84
CA ALA A 116 2.23 -4.86 -12.04
C ALA A 116 2.30 -6.31 -12.58
N ARG A 117 2.34 -6.47 -13.92
CA ARG A 117 2.54 -7.79 -14.54
C ARG A 117 3.93 -8.35 -14.22
N LYS A 118 4.98 -7.53 -14.29
CA LYS A 118 6.35 -7.94 -13.95
C LYS A 118 6.43 -8.38 -12.49
N PHE A 119 5.81 -7.60 -11.58
CA PHE A 119 5.75 -7.95 -10.16
C PHE A 119 5.05 -9.30 -9.94
N ARG A 120 3.88 -9.54 -10.56
CA ARG A 120 3.19 -10.84 -10.44
C ARG A 120 4.04 -12.01 -10.95
N MET A 121 4.78 -11.82 -12.05
CA MET A 121 5.68 -12.86 -12.56
C MET A 121 6.81 -13.16 -11.58
N TRP A 122 7.40 -12.12 -11.00
CA TRP A 122 8.42 -12.26 -9.97
C TRP A 122 7.86 -12.96 -8.71
N ALA A 123 6.72 -12.52 -8.19
CA ALA A 123 6.05 -13.16 -7.07
C ALA A 123 5.76 -14.65 -7.35
N GLY A 124 5.30 -14.97 -8.56
CA GLY A 124 5.12 -16.35 -9.00
C GLY A 124 6.43 -17.17 -8.97
N THR A 125 7.58 -16.56 -9.26
CA THR A 125 8.89 -17.23 -9.16
C THR A 125 9.26 -17.51 -7.72
N VAL A 126 8.99 -16.56 -6.80
CA VAL A 126 9.19 -16.75 -5.35
C VAL A 126 8.31 -17.90 -4.85
N MET A 127 7.02 -17.88 -5.20
CA MET A 127 6.09 -18.97 -4.85
C MET A 127 6.54 -20.33 -5.39
N GLN A 128 7.11 -20.37 -6.60
CA GLN A 128 7.67 -21.61 -7.16
C GLN A 128 8.85 -22.15 -6.35
N LYS A 129 9.72 -21.26 -5.87
CA LYS A 129 10.85 -21.67 -5.00
C LYS A 129 10.32 -22.23 -3.68
N LEU A 130 9.41 -21.52 -3.02
CA LEU A 130 8.78 -21.99 -1.77
C LEU A 130 8.11 -23.35 -1.96
N ARG A 131 7.33 -23.54 -3.04
CA ARG A 131 6.73 -24.84 -3.35
C ARG A 131 7.76 -25.96 -3.43
N LYS A 132 8.88 -25.71 -4.13
CA LYS A 132 9.96 -26.71 -4.24
C LYS A 132 10.56 -27.04 -2.88
N ASN A 133 10.73 -26.06 -2.01
CA ASN A 133 11.31 -26.24 -0.68
C ASN A 133 10.43 -27.11 0.23
N VAL A 134 9.11 -27.07 0.06
CA VAL A 134 8.18 -27.99 0.76
C VAL A 134 7.99 -29.32 -0.01
N GLY A 135 8.80 -29.61 -1.02
CA GLY A 135 8.81 -30.88 -1.73
C GLY A 135 7.61 -31.13 -2.67
N LEU A 136 6.81 -30.11 -2.96
CA LEU A 136 5.66 -30.25 -3.87
C LEU A 136 6.09 -30.18 -5.33
N GLU A 137 5.53 -31.09 -6.15
CA GLU A 137 5.72 -31.10 -7.60
C GLU A 137 4.84 -30.04 -8.32
N GLY A 138 5.17 -29.71 -9.57
CA GLY A 138 4.49 -28.65 -10.34
C GLY A 138 2.98 -28.87 -10.51
N TYR A 139 2.53 -30.11 -10.59
CA TYR A 139 1.11 -30.45 -10.69
C TYR A 139 0.37 -30.37 -9.34
N GLU A 140 1.10 -30.28 -8.23
CA GLU A 140 0.55 -30.16 -6.88
C GLU A 140 0.43 -28.70 -6.40
N VAL A 141 0.69 -27.73 -7.29
CA VAL A 141 0.70 -26.29 -6.93
C VAL A 141 -0.58 -25.85 -6.20
N MET A 142 -1.73 -26.44 -6.49
CA MET A 142 -2.98 -26.12 -5.81
C MET A 142 -3.00 -26.54 -4.33
N ARG A 143 -2.13 -27.47 -3.92
CA ARG A 143 -2.00 -27.87 -2.52
C ARG A 143 -1.41 -26.76 -1.65
N MET A 144 -0.74 -25.76 -2.23
CA MET A 144 -0.29 -24.57 -1.51
C MET A 144 -1.45 -23.74 -0.92
N THR A 145 -2.70 -24.02 -1.33
CA THR A 145 -3.89 -23.42 -0.71
C THR A 145 -4.37 -24.19 0.54
N GLU A 146 -3.78 -25.36 0.82
CA GLU A 146 -4.11 -26.17 1.99
C GLU A 146 -3.47 -25.54 3.24
N PRO A 147 -4.22 -25.37 4.35
CA PRO A 147 -3.69 -24.73 5.56
C PRO A 147 -2.42 -25.41 6.10
N LYS A 148 -2.36 -26.75 6.05
CA LYS A 148 -1.18 -27.51 6.51
C LYS A 148 0.08 -27.18 5.72
N ILE A 149 -0.03 -27.01 4.41
CA ILE A 149 1.10 -26.62 3.55
C ILE A 149 1.49 -25.16 3.81
N GLN A 150 0.50 -24.30 4.07
CA GLN A 150 0.77 -22.92 4.43
C GLN A 150 1.53 -22.82 5.77
N GLU A 151 1.17 -23.61 6.76
CA GLU A 151 1.92 -23.69 8.04
C GLU A 151 3.38 -24.15 7.82
N GLU A 152 3.63 -25.10 6.92
CA GLU A 152 4.98 -25.55 6.55
C GLU A 152 5.77 -24.42 5.84
N ILE A 153 5.12 -23.65 4.97
CA ILE A 153 5.73 -22.50 4.30
C ILE A 153 6.03 -21.39 5.30
N ASP A 154 5.10 -21.08 6.19
CA ASP A 154 5.27 -20.07 7.23
C ASP A 154 6.46 -20.42 8.15
N TRP A 155 6.59 -21.70 8.54
CA TRP A 155 7.74 -22.16 9.31
C TRP A 155 9.08 -21.96 8.56
N ILE A 156 9.11 -22.19 7.22
CA ILE A 156 10.30 -21.91 6.40
C ILE A 156 10.57 -20.41 6.39
N LEU A 157 9.55 -19.58 6.17
CA LEU A 157 9.71 -18.12 6.13
C LEU A 157 10.22 -17.57 7.46
N ASP A 158 9.70 -18.06 8.59
CA ASP A 158 10.12 -17.66 9.94
C ASP A 158 11.57 -18.07 10.25
N SER A 159 12.09 -19.10 9.56
CA SER A 159 13.48 -19.54 9.70
C SER A 159 14.47 -18.71 8.87
N LEU A 160 13.99 -17.83 7.98
CA LEU A 160 14.84 -17.00 7.12
C LEU A 160 15.25 -15.71 7.83
N TYR A 161 16.51 -15.30 7.61
CA TYR A 161 17.00 -14.00 8.05
C TYR A 161 18.02 -13.46 7.06
N TRP A 162 18.22 -12.14 7.08
CA TRP A 162 19.25 -11.48 6.28
C TRP A 162 20.57 -11.46 7.03
N ASP A 163 21.63 -11.98 6.42
CA ASP A 163 22.99 -11.91 6.93
C ASP A 163 23.71 -10.73 6.28
N GLU A 164 24.01 -9.69 7.07
CA GLU A 164 24.67 -8.47 6.59
C GLU A 164 26.11 -8.71 6.15
N GLU A 165 26.83 -9.64 6.81
CA GLU A 165 28.22 -9.94 6.48
C GLU A 165 28.35 -10.69 5.15
N ARG A 166 27.44 -11.61 4.89
CA ARG A 166 27.38 -12.41 3.66
C ARG A 166 26.58 -11.75 2.54
N GLY A 167 25.75 -10.77 2.86
CA GLY A 167 24.90 -10.08 1.90
C GLY A 167 23.88 -10.99 1.22
N CYS A 168 23.37 -12.01 1.92
CA CYS A 168 22.42 -12.97 1.40
C CYS A 168 21.39 -13.39 2.47
N VAL A 169 20.30 -14.01 2.02
CA VAL A 169 19.31 -14.63 2.90
C VAL A 169 19.84 -15.95 3.39
N MET A 170 19.80 -16.17 4.68
CA MET A 170 20.19 -17.40 5.36
C MET A 170 18.97 -18.09 5.94
N GLN A 171 19.04 -19.39 6.12
CA GLN A 171 18.03 -20.19 6.80
C GLN A 171 18.64 -20.84 8.05
N SER A 172 17.96 -20.73 9.17
CA SER A 172 18.29 -21.46 10.40
C SER A 172 17.64 -22.86 10.34
N ILE A 173 18.44 -23.91 10.34
CA ILE A 173 17.96 -25.30 10.34
C ILE A 173 18.34 -25.92 11.68
N THR A 174 17.35 -26.38 12.44
CA THR A 174 17.63 -27.16 13.66
C THR A 174 17.87 -28.61 13.27
N VAL A 175 19.10 -29.08 13.47
CA VAL A 175 19.48 -30.48 13.21
C VAL A 175 19.05 -31.36 14.38
N ALA A 176 18.70 -32.60 14.10
CA ALA A 176 18.39 -33.59 15.13
C ALA A 176 19.62 -33.80 16.06
N GLY A 177 19.59 -33.23 17.25
CA GLY A 177 20.68 -33.18 18.21
C GLY A 177 20.81 -31.86 18.98
N GLY A 178 20.03 -30.85 18.57
CA GLY A 178 19.92 -29.55 19.25
C GLY A 178 20.87 -28.46 18.71
N ASP A 179 21.71 -28.77 17.75
CA ASP A 179 22.57 -27.79 17.08
C ASP A 179 21.75 -27.08 15.96
N THR A 180 22.00 -25.79 15.79
CA THR A 180 21.38 -25.00 14.72
C THR A 180 22.44 -24.71 13.67
N ASP A 181 22.24 -25.23 12.46
CA ASP A 181 23.05 -24.91 11.30
C ASP A 181 22.45 -23.70 10.54
N GLN A 182 23.36 -22.92 9.94
CA GLN A 182 22.98 -21.75 9.13
C GLN A 182 23.43 -21.99 7.69
N VAL A 183 22.48 -22.04 6.78
CA VAL A 183 22.74 -22.31 5.37
C VAL A 183 22.16 -21.19 4.49
N PRO A 184 22.81 -20.86 3.35
CA PRO A 184 22.21 -19.93 2.39
C PRO A 184 20.87 -20.46 1.86
N PHE A 185 19.88 -19.60 1.75
CA PHE A 185 18.60 -19.93 1.15
C PHE A 185 18.73 -19.81 -0.38
N GLU A 186 18.64 -20.92 -1.12
CA GLU A 186 18.75 -21.00 -2.58
C GLU A 186 17.40 -20.83 -3.30
#